data_8401e65c4568d4c008785d631cffd1bd
#
_entry.id   8401e65c4568d4c008785d631cffd1bd
#
_cell.length_a   1.000
_cell.length_b   1.000
_cell.length_c   1.000
_cell.angle_alpha   90.00
_cell.angle_beta   90.00
_cell.angle_gamma   90.00
#
_symmetry.space_group_name_H-M   'P 1'
#
loop_
_entity.id
_entity.type
_entity.pdbx_description
1 polymer ?
#
loop_
_entity_poly.entity_id
_entity_poly.type
_entity_poly.pdbx_seq_one_letter_code
_entity_poly.pdbx_strand_id
1 'polypeptide(L)'
;MDERIKEILLEKLNFSINQDGEIQKLIACFENVDFNSFYTGILVGRLYNSFFYQYRRILKRNPSNMEFKEFVDFIKNNLKMFSK
;
A
#
# COMPACT_ATOMS: atom_id res chain seq x y z
N MET A 1 -1.61 6.70 -13.83
CA MET A 1 -2.16 5.43 -13.29
C MET A 1 -3.64 5.38 -13.59
N ASP A 2 -4.14 4.22 -13.95
CA ASP A 2 -5.56 4.03 -14.25
C ASP A 2 -6.41 4.45 -13.04
N GLU A 3 -7.46 5.25 -13.28
CA GLU A 3 -8.29 5.80 -12.20
C GLU A 3 -9.02 4.72 -11.40
N ARG A 4 -9.45 3.65 -12.07
CA ARG A 4 -10.13 2.55 -11.38
C ARG A 4 -9.19 1.86 -10.41
N ILE A 5 -7.93 1.69 -10.80
CA ILE A 5 -6.91 1.06 -9.98
C ILE A 5 -6.56 1.97 -8.82
N LYS A 6 -6.43 3.28 -9.08
CA LYS A 6 -6.17 4.26 -8.04
C LYS A 6 -7.24 4.25 -6.95
N GLU A 7 -8.51 4.19 -7.37
CA GLU A 7 -9.62 4.11 -6.41
C GLU A 7 -9.57 2.85 -5.56
N ILE A 8 -9.25 1.70 -6.18
CA ILE A 8 -9.11 0.45 -5.45
C ILE A 8 -7.99 0.53 -4.42
N LEU A 9 -6.86 1.14 -4.79
CA LEU A 9 -5.73 1.31 -3.87
C LEU A 9 -6.10 2.21 -2.70
N LEU A 10 -6.84 3.29 -2.96
CA LEU A 10 -7.32 4.19 -1.90
C LEU A 10 -8.25 3.47 -0.94
N GLU A 11 -9.16 2.66 -1.45
CA GLU A 11 -10.07 1.87 -0.62
C GLU A 11 -9.30 0.87 0.25
N LYS A 12 -8.29 0.21 -0.35
CA LYS A 12 -7.45 -0.73 0.39
C LYS A 12 -6.65 -0.05 1.49
N LEU A 13 -6.13 1.14 1.20
CA LEU A 13 -5.40 1.91 2.19
C LEU A 13 -6.30 2.29 3.35
N ASN A 14 -7.49 2.82 3.06
CA ASN A 14 -8.46 3.19 4.08
C ASN A 14 -8.90 2.00 4.92
N PHE A 15 -9.14 0.86 4.27
CA PHE A 15 -9.49 -0.38 4.97
C PHE A 15 -8.37 -0.81 5.91
N SER A 16 -7.12 -0.78 5.43
CA SER A 16 -5.96 -1.18 6.23
C SER A 16 -5.79 -0.29 7.47
N ILE A 17 -6.04 1.01 7.32
CA ILE A 17 -5.96 1.95 8.44
C ILE A 17 -7.04 1.66 9.47
N ASN A 18 -8.26 1.39 9.01
CA ASN A 18 -9.38 1.08 9.90
C ASN A 18 -9.22 -0.27 10.61
N GLN A 19 -8.36 -1.14 10.07
CA GLN A 19 -8.06 -2.46 10.62
C GLN A 19 -6.67 -2.52 11.25
N ASP A 20 -6.12 -1.37 11.64
CA ASP A 20 -4.75 -1.28 12.13
C ASP A 20 -4.51 -2.03 13.44
N GLY A 21 -5.58 -2.34 14.20
CA GLY A 21 -5.46 -3.12 15.42
C GLY A 21 -4.83 -4.49 15.20
N GLU A 22 -5.16 -5.16 14.09
CA GLU A 22 -4.55 -6.44 13.74
C GLU A 22 -3.09 -6.27 13.36
N ILE A 23 -2.78 -5.20 12.62
CA ILE A 23 -1.40 -4.89 12.23
C ILE A 23 -0.56 -4.63 13.47
N GLN A 24 -1.09 -3.86 14.43
CA GLN A 24 -0.40 -3.59 15.68
C GLN A 24 -0.12 -4.87 16.47
N LYS A 25 -1.08 -5.78 16.52
CA LYS A 25 -0.90 -7.08 17.17
C LYS A 25 0.18 -7.89 16.49
N LEU A 26 0.21 -7.87 15.16
CA LEU A 26 1.23 -8.57 14.39
C LEU A 26 2.62 -8.01 14.71
N ILE A 27 2.77 -6.69 14.68
CA ILE A 27 4.05 -6.04 14.96
C ILE A 27 4.53 -6.35 16.38
N ALA A 28 3.60 -6.39 17.34
CA ALA A 28 3.93 -6.68 18.72
C ALA A 28 4.53 -8.08 18.93
N CYS A 29 4.36 -8.98 17.97
CA CYS A 29 4.97 -10.32 18.03
C CYS A 29 6.46 -10.31 17.71
N PHE A 30 7.00 -9.20 17.23
CA PHE A 30 8.41 -9.11 16.84
C PHE A 30 9.16 -8.20 17.80
N GLU A 31 10.37 -8.63 18.19
CA GLU A 31 11.24 -7.85 19.06
C GLU A 31 12.23 -7.04 18.23
N ASN A 32 12.67 -5.90 18.77
CA ASN A 32 13.75 -5.10 18.18
C ASN A 32 13.43 -4.57 16.78
N VAL A 33 12.15 -4.25 16.54
CA VAL A 33 11.73 -3.63 15.27
C VAL A 33 11.26 -2.21 15.53
N ASP A 34 11.51 -1.33 14.57
CA ASP A 34 10.94 0.01 14.60
C ASP A 34 9.49 -0.07 14.16
N PHE A 35 8.57 0.30 15.06
CA PHE A 35 7.13 0.18 14.80
C PHE A 35 6.70 0.91 13.54
N ASN A 36 7.12 2.17 13.39
CA ASN A 36 6.68 2.99 12.25
C ASN A 36 7.17 2.44 10.93
N SER A 37 8.42 1.99 10.88
CA SER A 37 8.99 1.41 9.66
C SER A 37 8.31 0.10 9.30
N PHE A 38 8.06 -0.75 10.29
CA PHE A 38 7.41 -2.04 10.08
C PHE A 38 5.97 -1.83 9.61
N TYR A 39 5.23 -0.93 10.27
CA TYR A 39 3.85 -0.60 9.93
C TYR A 39 3.76 -0.07 8.49
N THR A 40 4.63 0.90 8.16
CA THR A 40 4.70 1.47 6.82
C THR A 40 5.01 0.40 5.77
N GLY A 41 5.96 -0.48 6.08
CA GLY A 41 6.33 -1.58 5.19
C GLY A 41 5.17 -2.52 4.90
N ILE A 42 4.37 -2.84 5.91
CA ILE A 42 3.18 -3.68 5.73
C ILE A 42 2.18 -3.00 4.79
N LEU A 43 1.91 -1.70 5.01
CA LEU A 43 0.98 -0.96 4.16
C LEU A 43 1.48 -0.87 2.72
N VAL A 44 2.74 -0.54 2.54
CA VAL A 44 3.35 -0.46 1.20
C VAL A 44 3.30 -1.81 0.51
N GLY A 45 3.63 -2.88 1.22
CA GLY A 45 3.61 -4.23 0.66
C GLY A 45 2.21 -4.64 0.18
N ARG A 46 1.20 -4.33 0.98
CA ARG A 46 -0.20 -4.62 0.61
C ARG A 46 -0.62 -3.86 -0.63
N LEU A 47 -0.29 -2.57 -0.70
CA LEU A 47 -0.63 -1.74 -1.85
C LEU A 47 0.15 -2.15 -3.10
N TYR A 48 1.42 -2.47 -2.95
CA TYR A 48 2.26 -2.94 -4.05
C TYR A 48 1.69 -4.21 -4.67
N ASN A 49 1.33 -5.17 -3.84
CA ASN A 49 0.74 -6.43 -4.28
C ASN A 49 -0.58 -6.19 -5.02
N SER A 50 -1.44 -5.34 -4.47
CA SER A 50 -2.71 -4.96 -5.10
C SER A 50 -2.51 -4.24 -6.43
N PHE A 51 -1.50 -3.37 -6.51
CA PHE A 51 -1.19 -2.63 -7.72
C PHE A 51 -0.93 -3.59 -8.89
N PHE A 52 -0.04 -4.55 -8.71
CA PHE A 52 0.25 -5.55 -9.75
C PHE A 52 -0.96 -6.42 -10.05
N TYR A 53 -1.66 -6.88 -9.02
CA TYR A 53 -2.83 -7.73 -9.19
C TYR A 53 -3.90 -7.02 -10.03
N GLN A 54 -4.20 -5.77 -9.73
CA GLN A 54 -5.26 -5.03 -10.41
C GLN A 54 -4.90 -4.72 -11.87
N TYR A 55 -3.64 -4.41 -12.15
CA TYR A 55 -3.21 -4.21 -13.54
C TYR A 55 -3.42 -5.47 -14.35
N ARG A 56 -3.01 -6.62 -13.82
CA ARG A 56 -3.21 -7.90 -14.51
C ARG A 56 -4.68 -8.26 -14.67
N ARG A 57 -5.49 -7.95 -13.65
CA ARG A 57 -6.92 -8.27 -13.67
C ARG A 57 -7.69 -7.37 -14.63
N ILE A 58 -7.47 -6.08 -14.57
CA ILE A 58 -8.27 -5.08 -15.29
C ILE A 58 -7.71 -4.82 -16.69
N LEU A 59 -6.41 -4.64 -16.82
CA LEU A 59 -5.76 -4.28 -18.08
C LEU A 59 -5.08 -5.47 -18.78
N LYS A 60 -5.09 -6.64 -18.16
CA LYS A 60 -4.54 -7.89 -18.72
C LYS A 60 -3.06 -7.79 -19.07
N ARG A 61 -2.32 -6.98 -18.33
CA ARG A 61 -0.87 -6.79 -18.49
C ARG A 61 -0.24 -6.33 -17.20
N ASN A 62 1.07 -6.42 -17.11
CA ASN A 62 1.82 -5.84 -15.99
C ASN A 62 1.88 -4.32 -16.12
N PRO A 63 2.04 -3.59 -15.01
CA PRO A 63 2.25 -2.15 -15.08
C PRO A 63 3.51 -1.80 -15.84
N SER A 64 3.50 -0.66 -16.55
CA SER A 64 4.68 -0.13 -17.21
C SER A 64 5.61 0.55 -16.19
N ASN A 65 6.83 0.89 -16.61
CA ASN A 65 7.75 1.65 -15.76
C ASN A 65 7.20 3.01 -15.37
N MET A 66 6.49 3.66 -16.30
CA MET A 66 5.83 4.94 -16.02
C MET A 66 4.75 4.77 -14.94
N GLU A 67 3.95 3.73 -15.06
CA GLU A 67 2.88 3.43 -14.10
C GLU A 67 3.46 3.07 -12.74
N PHE A 68 4.60 2.38 -12.71
CA PHE A 68 5.29 2.10 -11.46
C PHE A 68 5.73 3.39 -10.77
N LYS A 69 6.27 4.35 -11.53
CA LYS A 69 6.66 5.65 -10.97
C LYS A 69 5.46 6.40 -10.40
N GLU A 70 4.34 6.35 -11.10
CA GLU A 70 3.09 6.94 -10.61
C GLU A 70 2.63 6.29 -9.32
N PHE A 71 2.78 4.96 -9.21
CA PHE A 71 2.47 4.24 -7.99
C PHE A 71 3.36 4.70 -6.84
N VAL A 72 4.66 4.85 -7.08
CA VAL A 72 5.60 5.34 -6.06
C VAL A 72 5.19 6.72 -5.57
N ASP A 73 4.82 7.63 -6.48
CA ASP A 73 4.34 8.96 -6.12
C ASP A 73 3.05 8.90 -5.32
N PHE A 74 2.14 8.01 -5.70
CA PHE A 74 0.89 7.77 -4.96
C PHE A 74 1.20 7.35 -3.52
N ILE A 75 2.12 6.41 -3.33
CA ILE A 75 2.52 5.94 -2.00
C ILE A 75 3.11 7.09 -1.20
N LYS A 76 4.05 7.84 -1.77
CA LYS A 76 4.68 8.97 -1.07
C LYS A 76 3.65 10.01 -0.62
N ASN A 77 2.71 10.34 -1.50
CA ASN A 77 1.71 11.35 -1.19
C ASN A 77 0.73 10.91 -0.12
N ASN A 78 0.37 9.63 -0.12
CA ASN A 78 -0.64 9.12 0.82
C ASN A 78 -0.03 8.72 2.16
N LEU A 79 1.22 8.25 2.20
CA LEU A 79 1.85 7.87 3.45
C LEU A 79 2.29 9.07 4.29
N LYS A 80 2.42 10.25 3.70
CA LYS A 80 2.67 11.48 4.46
C LYS A 80 1.57 11.75 5.47
N MET A 81 0.37 11.22 5.23
CA MET A 81 -0.76 11.36 6.15
C MET A 81 -0.61 10.51 7.41
N PHE A 82 0.30 9.54 7.41
CA PHE A 82 0.48 8.58 8.50
C PHE A 82 1.86 8.63 9.14
N SER A 83 2.85 9.19 8.47
CA SER A 83 4.18 9.36 9.05
C SER A 83 4.22 10.70 9.76
N LYS A 84 4.11 10.65 11.04
CA LYS A 84 4.35 11.82 11.88
C LYS A 84 5.73 11.73 12.46
#